data_d7089907b0913fd25d6af41edeb8981f
#
_entry.id   d7089907b0913fd25d6af41edeb8981f
#
_cell.length_a   1.000
_cell.length_b   1.000
_cell.length_c   1.000
_cell.angle_alpha   90.00
_cell.angle_beta   90.00
_cell.angle_gamma   90.00
#
_symmetry.space_group_name_H-M   'P 1'
#
loop_
_entity.id
_entity.type
_entity.pdbx_description
1 polymer ?
#
loop_
_entity_poly.entity_id
_entity_poly.type
_entity_poly.pdbx_seq_one_letter_code
_entity_poly.pdbx_strand_id
1 'polypeptide(L)'
;MLNYLWLAMILLGIGWAAVTGRLGDVTKAVISSAEEGVQLSIILLGILCLWSGVMKIAQKGGLIRSLTNVSKFLFAKLFPDVPKDHGAMGAMVLTFAANFLGLGNAATPLGIKAMEELHKINNRSDTASDAMILFIVINASCLQFIPTNVIALREAAGSANAVAILPHVWISSSISTITAIIFYYLFLLMEKRRDYSIWHL
;
A
#
# COMPACT_ATOMS: atom_id res chain seq x y z
N MET A 1 -1.03 20.19 0.28
CA MET A 1 -2.49 20.31 0.40
C MET A 1 -3.00 19.81 1.75
N LEU A 2 -2.65 18.62 2.19
CA LEU A 2 -3.11 18.05 3.48
C LEU A 2 -2.80 18.94 4.69
N ASN A 3 -1.60 19.51 4.76
CA ASN A 3 -1.20 20.41 5.87
C ASN A 3 -2.10 21.65 6.01
N TYR A 4 -2.54 22.22 4.87
CA TYR A 4 -3.46 23.36 4.90
C TYR A 4 -4.86 22.97 5.38
N LEU A 5 -5.31 21.75 5.04
CA LEU A 5 -6.57 21.19 5.53
C LEU A 5 -6.54 21.03 7.07
N TRP A 6 -5.48 20.42 7.58
CA TRP A 6 -5.28 20.26 9.03
C TRP A 6 -5.21 21.62 9.75
N LEU A 7 -4.44 22.54 9.22
CA LEU A 7 -4.35 23.91 9.78
C LEU A 7 -5.72 24.59 9.79
N ALA A 8 -6.48 24.52 8.70
CA ALA A 8 -7.81 25.10 8.62
C ALA A 8 -8.77 24.50 9.66
N MET A 9 -8.78 23.17 9.82
CA MET A 9 -9.61 22.50 10.83
C MET A 9 -9.26 22.93 12.25
N ILE A 10 -7.98 23.02 12.58
CA ILE A 10 -7.51 23.48 13.91
C ILE A 10 -7.93 24.92 14.16
N LEU A 11 -7.68 25.81 13.20
CA LEU A 11 -8.02 27.25 13.33
C LEU A 11 -9.54 27.46 13.44
N LEU A 12 -10.35 26.74 12.66
CA LEU A 12 -11.81 26.79 12.76
C LEU A 12 -12.30 26.27 14.12
N GLY A 13 -11.73 25.20 14.63
CA GLY A 13 -12.08 24.65 15.96
C GLY A 13 -11.76 25.62 17.10
N ILE A 14 -10.56 26.22 17.09
CA ILE A 14 -10.15 27.19 18.10
C ILE A 14 -11.00 28.48 17.97
N GLY A 15 -11.22 28.96 16.74
CA GLY A 15 -12.05 30.15 16.49
C GLY A 15 -13.48 29.98 17.00
N TRP A 16 -14.09 28.83 16.72
CA TRP A 16 -15.42 28.51 17.22
C TRP A 16 -15.47 28.44 18.76
N ALA A 17 -14.48 27.80 19.38
CA ALA A 17 -14.38 27.73 20.83
C ALA A 17 -14.17 29.12 21.48
N ALA A 18 -13.45 30.01 20.84
CA ALA A 18 -13.28 31.39 21.29
C ALA A 18 -14.60 32.16 21.26
N VAL A 19 -15.36 32.06 20.16
CA VAL A 19 -16.66 32.75 20.01
C VAL A 19 -17.71 32.20 20.99
N THR A 20 -17.66 30.88 21.28
CA THR A 20 -18.61 30.23 22.19
C THR A 20 -18.18 30.25 23.67
N GLY A 21 -17.03 30.89 23.99
CA GLY A 21 -16.51 30.95 25.36
C GLY A 21 -15.97 29.62 25.92
N ARG A 22 -15.66 28.65 25.05
CA ARG A 22 -15.26 27.27 25.39
C ARG A 22 -13.76 27.01 25.25
N LEU A 23 -12.91 28.01 25.40
CA LEU A 23 -11.45 27.83 25.28
C LEU A 23 -10.86 26.83 26.28
N GLY A 24 -11.46 26.72 27.48
CA GLY A 24 -11.06 25.70 28.46
C GLY A 24 -11.24 24.25 27.96
N ASP A 25 -12.26 24.01 27.13
CA ASP A 25 -12.48 22.69 26.51
C ASP A 25 -11.43 22.37 25.47
N VAL A 26 -10.93 23.39 24.74
CA VAL A 26 -9.83 23.22 23.79
C VAL A 26 -8.55 22.76 24.49
N THR A 27 -8.21 23.40 25.62
CA THR A 27 -7.02 23.02 26.41
C THR A 27 -7.13 21.58 26.91
N LYS A 28 -8.30 21.20 27.44
CA LYS A 28 -8.56 19.84 27.90
C LYS A 28 -8.46 18.84 26.73
N ALA A 29 -9.08 19.16 25.58
CA ALA A 29 -9.05 18.32 24.40
C ALA A 29 -7.62 18.10 23.89
N VAL A 30 -6.78 19.13 23.89
CA VAL A 30 -5.37 19.01 23.47
C VAL A 30 -4.61 18.04 24.39
N ILE A 31 -4.77 18.18 25.70
CA ILE A 31 -4.07 17.29 26.66
C ILE A 31 -4.59 15.86 26.53
N SER A 32 -5.91 15.66 26.54
CA SER A 32 -6.53 14.34 26.39
C SER A 32 -6.14 13.67 25.09
N SER A 33 -6.16 14.40 23.96
CA SER A 33 -5.77 13.87 22.66
C SER A 33 -4.28 13.48 22.62
N ALA A 34 -3.42 14.22 23.33
CA ALA A 34 -2.00 13.85 23.43
C ALA A 34 -1.81 12.54 24.20
N GLU A 35 -2.51 12.37 25.35
CA GLU A 35 -2.50 11.13 26.13
C GLU A 35 -3.05 9.94 25.33
N GLU A 36 -4.21 10.11 24.69
CA GLU A 36 -4.82 9.10 23.82
C GLU A 36 -3.91 8.72 22.66
N GLY A 37 -3.23 9.69 22.04
CA GLY A 37 -2.27 9.46 20.97
C GLY A 37 -1.06 8.63 21.41
N VAL A 38 -0.53 8.88 22.61
CA VAL A 38 0.56 8.08 23.19
C VAL A 38 0.10 6.66 23.50
N GLN A 39 -1.06 6.51 24.16
CA GLN A 39 -1.63 5.20 24.48
C GLN A 39 -1.88 4.37 23.21
N LEU A 40 -2.51 4.97 22.21
CA LEU A 40 -2.74 4.32 20.92
C LEU A 40 -1.42 3.88 20.26
N SER A 41 -0.38 4.73 20.31
CA SER A 41 0.93 4.42 19.74
C SER A 41 1.58 3.20 20.42
N ILE A 42 1.50 3.10 21.74
CA ILE A 42 2.03 1.96 22.50
C ILE A 42 1.26 0.68 22.18
N ILE A 43 -0.07 0.74 22.14
CA ILE A 43 -0.92 -0.40 21.78
C ILE A 43 -0.61 -0.89 20.37
N LEU A 44 -0.56 0.02 19.39
CA LEU A 44 -0.22 -0.31 18.01
C LEU A 44 1.18 -0.91 17.90
N LEU A 45 2.16 -0.36 18.62
CA LEU A 45 3.52 -0.91 18.65
C LEU A 45 3.51 -2.37 19.10
N GLY A 46 2.80 -2.68 20.21
CA GLY A 46 2.67 -4.04 20.73
C GLY A 46 2.05 -5.01 19.71
N ILE A 47 0.93 -4.62 19.12
CA ILE A 47 0.21 -5.44 18.13
C ILE A 47 1.06 -5.64 16.86
N LEU A 48 1.69 -4.58 16.36
CA LEU A 48 2.55 -4.66 15.17
C LEU A 48 3.81 -5.51 15.42
N CYS A 49 4.39 -5.45 16.62
CA CYS A 49 5.50 -6.33 17.02
C CYS A 49 5.06 -7.81 17.04
N LEU A 50 3.90 -8.10 17.62
CA LEU A 50 3.33 -9.45 17.64
C LEU A 50 3.14 -9.98 16.22
N TRP A 51 2.43 -9.24 15.38
CA TRP A 51 2.19 -9.62 13.99
C TRP A 51 3.49 -9.77 13.19
N SER A 52 4.46 -8.86 13.37
CA SER A 52 5.76 -8.97 12.73
C SER A 52 6.50 -10.24 13.14
N GLY A 53 6.40 -10.63 14.41
CA GLY A 53 6.94 -11.89 14.93
C GLY A 53 6.30 -13.12 14.30
N VAL A 54 4.96 -13.18 14.30
CA VAL A 54 4.18 -14.27 13.67
C VAL A 54 4.51 -14.38 12.19
N MET A 55 4.54 -13.26 11.47
CA MET A 55 4.87 -13.24 10.04
C MET A 55 6.32 -13.63 9.77
N LYS A 56 7.26 -13.33 10.67
CA LYS A 56 8.65 -13.77 10.57
C LYS A 56 8.79 -15.30 10.70
N ILE A 57 7.98 -15.91 11.56
CA ILE A 57 7.89 -17.38 11.67
C ILE A 57 7.32 -17.95 10.37
N ALA A 58 6.24 -17.40 9.84
CA ALA A 58 5.64 -17.82 8.58
C ALA A 58 6.62 -17.70 7.39
N GLN A 59 7.42 -16.63 7.35
CA GLN A 59 8.49 -16.46 6.36
C GLN A 59 9.53 -17.59 6.45
N LYS A 60 10.04 -17.85 7.67
CA LYS A 60 11.00 -18.94 7.90
C LYS A 60 10.39 -20.32 7.61
N GLY A 61 9.09 -20.49 7.82
CA GLY A 61 8.33 -21.69 7.45
C GLY A 61 8.12 -21.88 5.95
N GLY A 62 8.62 -20.97 5.10
CA GLY A 62 8.55 -21.09 3.65
C GLY A 62 7.29 -20.54 3.00
N LEU A 63 6.40 -19.88 3.74
CA LEU A 63 5.15 -19.32 3.20
C LEU A 63 5.41 -18.34 2.04
N ILE A 64 6.38 -17.46 2.20
CA ILE A 64 6.77 -16.51 1.14
C ILE A 64 7.30 -17.26 -0.09
N ARG A 65 8.12 -18.29 0.11
CA ARG A 65 8.67 -19.07 -1.00
C ARG A 65 7.56 -19.78 -1.79
N SER A 66 6.57 -20.35 -1.09
CA SER A 66 5.41 -20.97 -1.72
C SER A 66 4.59 -19.97 -2.52
N LEU A 67 4.28 -18.82 -1.93
CA LEU A 67 3.52 -17.76 -2.59
C LEU A 67 4.28 -17.18 -3.79
N THR A 68 5.60 -17.00 -3.66
CA THR A 68 6.47 -16.55 -4.75
C THR A 68 6.41 -17.51 -5.94
N ASN A 69 6.45 -18.83 -5.71
CA ASN A 69 6.40 -19.81 -6.79
C ASN A 69 5.06 -19.75 -7.55
N VAL A 70 3.95 -19.60 -6.85
CA VAL A 70 2.61 -19.45 -7.47
C VAL A 70 2.51 -18.12 -8.22
N SER A 71 2.96 -17.04 -7.61
CA SER A 71 2.87 -15.68 -8.19
C SER A 71 3.80 -15.50 -9.39
N LYS A 72 4.93 -16.20 -9.46
CA LYS A 72 5.89 -16.09 -10.57
C LYS A 72 5.24 -16.38 -11.94
N PHE A 73 4.34 -17.35 -12.02
CA PHE A 73 3.60 -17.64 -13.25
C PHE A 73 2.70 -16.47 -13.68
N LEU A 74 1.98 -15.88 -12.74
CA LEU A 74 1.11 -14.74 -12.99
C LEU A 74 1.92 -13.51 -13.42
N PHE A 75 3.00 -13.23 -12.71
CA PHE A 75 3.88 -12.08 -13.01
C PHE A 75 4.57 -12.24 -14.37
N ALA A 76 5.01 -13.43 -14.74
CA ALA A 76 5.60 -13.67 -16.06
C ALA A 76 4.61 -13.42 -17.21
N LYS A 77 3.30 -13.51 -16.96
CA LYS A 77 2.25 -13.19 -17.94
C LYS A 77 1.89 -11.70 -17.94
N LEU A 78 1.90 -11.05 -16.77
CA LEU A 78 1.61 -9.61 -16.64
C LEU A 78 2.75 -8.71 -17.12
N PHE A 79 4.00 -9.20 -17.00
CA PHE A 79 5.21 -8.45 -17.31
C PHE A 79 6.03 -9.16 -18.40
N PRO A 80 5.52 -9.21 -19.65
CA PRO A 80 6.19 -9.94 -20.74
C PRO A 80 7.56 -9.35 -21.09
N ASP A 81 7.75 -8.04 -20.89
CA ASP A 81 8.98 -7.32 -21.20
C ASP A 81 10.10 -7.53 -20.16
N VAL A 82 9.77 -8.16 -19.02
CA VAL A 82 10.75 -8.45 -17.97
C VAL A 82 11.23 -9.90 -18.10
N PRO A 83 12.53 -10.14 -18.31
CA PRO A 83 13.05 -11.50 -18.41
C PRO A 83 12.78 -12.31 -17.15
N LYS A 84 12.28 -13.54 -17.32
CA LYS A 84 11.82 -14.39 -16.21
C LYS A 84 12.91 -14.71 -15.18
N ASP A 85 14.16 -14.73 -15.63
CA ASP A 85 15.32 -15.06 -14.80
C ASP A 85 16.07 -13.82 -14.30
N HIS A 86 15.58 -12.61 -14.65
CA HIS A 86 16.17 -11.37 -14.17
C HIS A 86 15.82 -11.10 -12.70
N GLY A 87 16.73 -10.44 -11.96
CA GLY A 87 16.55 -10.07 -10.56
C GLY A 87 15.29 -9.22 -10.29
N ALA A 88 14.87 -8.42 -11.28
CA ALA A 88 13.64 -7.63 -11.21
C ALA A 88 12.41 -8.50 -10.96
N MET A 89 12.25 -9.59 -11.71
CA MET A 89 11.10 -10.50 -11.57
C MET A 89 11.02 -11.07 -10.15
N GLY A 90 12.16 -11.51 -9.61
CA GLY A 90 12.23 -12.03 -8.24
C GLY A 90 11.87 -10.97 -7.19
N ALA A 91 12.40 -9.75 -7.32
CA ALA A 91 12.12 -8.66 -6.40
C ALA A 91 10.66 -8.19 -6.45
N MET A 92 10.06 -8.10 -7.66
CA MET A 92 8.65 -7.77 -7.86
C MET A 92 7.72 -8.77 -7.20
N VAL A 93 7.95 -10.06 -7.42
CA VAL A 93 7.14 -11.15 -6.85
C VAL A 93 7.28 -11.19 -5.33
N LEU A 94 8.49 -10.97 -4.79
CA LEU A 94 8.69 -10.87 -3.34
C LEU A 94 7.98 -9.67 -2.73
N THR A 95 7.99 -8.53 -3.40
CA THR A 95 7.25 -7.33 -2.96
C THR A 95 5.76 -7.60 -2.90
N PHE A 96 5.21 -8.20 -3.97
CA PHE A 96 3.81 -8.60 -4.01
C PHE A 96 3.46 -9.58 -2.89
N ALA A 97 4.27 -10.63 -2.70
CA ALA A 97 4.06 -11.61 -1.65
C ALA A 97 4.07 -10.98 -0.25
N ALA A 98 4.99 -10.03 -0.01
CA ALA A 98 5.06 -9.31 1.25
C ALA A 98 3.82 -8.42 1.47
N ASN A 99 3.37 -7.68 0.46
CA ASN A 99 2.16 -6.87 0.52
C ASN A 99 0.91 -7.73 0.71
N PHE A 100 0.79 -8.83 -0.05
CA PHE A 100 -0.32 -9.76 0.05
C PHE A 100 -0.46 -10.34 1.47
N LEU A 101 0.65 -10.63 2.13
CA LEU A 101 0.67 -11.12 3.50
C LEU A 101 0.56 -10.00 4.56
N GLY A 102 0.43 -8.75 4.15
CA GLY A 102 0.29 -7.62 5.07
C GLY A 102 1.61 -7.17 5.73
N LEU A 103 2.74 -7.51 5.13
CA LEU A 103 4.08 -7.14 5.61
C LEU A 103 4.53 -5.79 5.04
N GLY A 104 3.69 -4.75 5.10
CA GLY A 104 3.94 -3.46 4.46
C GLY A 104 5.33 -2.88 4.69
N ASN A 105 5.83 -2.92 5.94
CA ASN A 105 7.17 -2.43 6.28
C ASN A 105 8.30 -3.23 5.61
N ALA A 106 8.11 -4.53 5.39
CA ALA A 106 9.09 -5.36 4.68
C ALA A 106 8.95 -5.24 3.15
N ALA A 107 7.76 -4.90 2.66
CA ALA A 107 7.52 -4.74 1.23
C ALA A 107 8.20 -3.49 0.65
N THR A 108 8.31 -2.40 1.41
CA THR A 108 8.89 -1.13 0.93
C THR A 108 10.32 -1.30 0.41
N PRO A 109 11.30 -1.84 1.16
CA PRO A 109 12.67 -2.01 0.64
C PRO A 109 12.74 -3.00 -0.52
N LEU A 110 11.84 -4.02 -0.55
CA LEU A 110 11.75 -4.95 -1.68
C LEU A 110 11.20 -4.25 -2.93
N GLY A 111 10.22 -3.37 -2.78
CA GLY A 111 9.66 -2.56 -3.85
C GLY A 111 10.67 -1.59 -4.44
N ILE A 112 11.44 -0.92 -3.61
CA ILE A 112 12.54 -0.05 -4.07
C ILE A 112 13.55 -0.86 -4.88
N LYS A 113 13.98 -2.03 -4.37
CA LYS A 113 14.88 -2.92 -5.10
C LYS A 113 14.29 -3.40 -6.43
N ALA A 114 13.00 -3.72 -6.47
CA ALA A 114 12.33 -4.10 -7.70
C ALA A 114 12.35 -2.97 -8.73
N MET A 115 12.08 -1.73 -8.30
CA MET A 115 12.15 -0.54 -9.17
C MET A 115 13.57 -0.26 -9.66
N GLU A 116 14.58 -0.41 -8.81
CA GLU A 116 15.99 -0.28 -9.22
C GLU A 116 16.37 -1.29 -10.30
N GLU A 117 15.94 -2.54 -10.16
CA GLU A 117 16.19 -3.58 -11.15
C GLU A 117 15.41 -3.35 -12.46
N LEU A 118 14.16 -2.89 -12.38
CA LEU A 118 13.37 -2.48 -13.54
C LEU A 118 14.00 -1.28 -14.26
N HIS A 119 14.53 -0.32 -13.51
CA HIS A 119 15.21 0.84 -14.07
C HIS A 119 16.50 0.46 -14.84
N LYS A 120 17.20 -0.58 -14.41
CA LYS A 120 18.36 -1.12 -15.17
C LYS A 120 17.91 -1.71 -16.50
N ILE A 121 16.78 -2.44 -16.55
CA ILE A 121 16.20 -2.97 -17.79
C ILE A 121 15.77 -1.83 -18.72
N ASN A 122 15.26 -0.75 -18.15
CA ASN A 122 14.86 0.46 -18.89
C ASN A 122 16.04 1.33 -19.33
N ASN A 123 17.27 0.79 -19.35
CA ASN A 123 18.50 1.51 -19.70
C ASN A 123 18.71 2.82 -18.93
N ARG A 124 18.17 2.90 -17.72
CA ARG A 124 18.19 4.09 -16.85
C ARG A 124 17.63 5.34 -17.53
N SER A 125 16.62 5.17 -18.39
CA SER A 125 15.90 6.28 -18.99
C SER A 125 15.17 7.10 -17.91
N ASP A 126 15.07 8.41 -18.10
CA ASP A 126 14.30 9.31 -17.24
C ASP A 126 12.78 9.09 -17.35
N THR A 127 12.35 8.34 -18.36
CA THR A 127 10.95 7.96 -18.56
C THR A 127 10.71 6.55 -18.02
N ALA A 128 9.63 6.39 -17.26
CA ALA A 128 9.24 5.09 -16.73
C ALA A 128 8.79 4.14 -17.85
N SER A 129 9.23 2.88 -17.80
CA SER A 129 8.74 1.84 -18.72
C SER A 129 7.35 1.34 -18.31
N ASP A 130 6.65 0.71 -19.25
CA ASP A 130 5.33 0.09 -19.01
C ASP A 130 5.36 -0.87 -17.83
N ALA A 131 6.43 -1.65 -17.69
CA ALA A 131 6.62 -2.55 -16.57
C ALA A 131 6.75 -1.81 -15.23
N MET A 132 7.45 -0.67 -15.19
CA MET A 132 7.57 0.16 -13.98
C MET A 132 6.22 0.75 -13.59
N ILE A 133 5.45 1.27 -14.55
CA ILE A 133 4.13 1.84 -14.32
C ILE A 133 3.16 0.76 -13.80
N LEU A 134 3.09 -0.38 -14.47
CA LEU A 134 2.22 -1.48 -14.06
C LEU A 134 2.59 -2.01 -12.66
N PHE A 135 3.87 -2.10 -12.34
CA PHE A 135 4.33 -2.51 -11.02
C PHE A 135 3.87 -1.53 -9.93
N ILE A 136 3.96 -0.22 -10.16
CA ILE A 136 3.44 0.80 -9.24
C ILE A 136 1.92 0.66 -9.09
N VAL A 137 1.18 0.51 -10.20
CA VAL A 137 -0.28 0.37 -10.20
C VAL A 137 -0.73 -0.82 -9.36
N ILE A 138 -0.09 -1.99 -9.52
CA ILE A 138 -0.39 -3.17 -8.71
C ILE A 138 -0.08 -2.96 -7.23
N ASN A 139 1.06 -2.33 -6.90
CA ASN A 139 1.39 -2.05 -5.50
C ASN A 139 0.46 -1.01 -4.88
N ALA A 140 0.08 0.04 -5.61
CA ALA A 140 -0.84 1.07 -5.15
C ALA A 140 -2.27 0.55 -4.93
N SER A 141 -2.71 -0.47 -5.69
CA SER A 141 -4.02 -1.11 -5.52
C SER A 141 -4.13 -1.94 -4.25
N CYS A 142 -3.00 -2.25 -3.61
CA CYS A 142 -2.90 -2.81 -2.26
C CYS A 142 -3.69 -4.12 -2.06
N LEU A 143 -3.50 -5.12 -2.94
CA LEU A 143 -4.09 -6.44 -2.74
C LEU A 143 -3.52 -7.10 -1.47
N GLN A 144 -4.35 -7.22 -0.45
CA GLN A 144 -3.96 -7.78 0.85
C GLN A 144 -4.83 -8.96 1.25
N PHE A 145 -4.20 -10.03 1.70
CA PHE A 145 -4.90 -11.18 2.29
C PHE A 145 -5.12 -10.99 3.80
N ILE A 146 -4.12 -10.47 4.50
CA ILE A 146 -4.19 -10.15 5.93
C ILE A 146 -3.88 -8.66 6.12
N PRO A 147 -4.89 -7.79 6.31
CA PRO A 147 -4.69 -6.36 6.56
C PRO A 147 -4.30 -6.12 8.04
N THR A 148 -3.06 -6.51 8.39
CA THR A 148 -2.56 -6.50 9.76
C THR A 148 -2.73 -5.15 10.45
N ASN A 149 -2.44 -4.04 9.76
CA ASN A 149 -2.57 -2.69 10.29
C ASN A 149 -4.03 -2.33 10.61
N VAL A 150 -4.97 -2.73 9.74
CA VAL A 150 -6.40 -2.45 9.94
C VAL A 150 -6.96 -3.28 11.09
N ILE A 151 -6.56 -4.56 11.17
CA ILE A 151 -6.96 -5.44 12.29
C ILE A 151 -6.43 -4.86 13.61
N ALA A 152 -5.13 -4.47 13.64
CA ALA A 152 -4.51 -3.87 14.81
C ALA A 152 -5.24 -2.59 15.27
N LEU A 153 -5.59 -1.71 14.33
CA LEU A 153 -6.29 -0.47 14.64
C LEU A 153 -7.72 -0.73 15.16
N ARG A 154 -8.43 -1.68 14.57
CA ARG A 154 -9.77 -2.08 15.05
C ARG A 154 -9.74 -2.69 16.44
N GLU A 155 -8.73 -3.53 16.73
CA GLU A 155 -8.51 -4.09 18.05
C GLU A 155 -8.24 -2.98 19.08
N ALA A 156 -7.32 -2.07 18.77
CA ALA A 156 -7.01 -0.92 19.62
C ALA A 156 -8.22 0.00 19.86
N ALA A 157 -9.12 0.11 18.88
CA ALA A 157 -10.38 0.86 19.01
C ALA A 157 -11.49 0.11 19.73
N GLY A 158 -11.22 -1.07 20.33
CA GLY A 158 -12.19 -1.84 21.11
C GLY A 158 -13.25 -2.58 20.28
N SER A 159 -12.94 -2.93 19.02
CA SER A 159 -13.86 -3.69 18.18
C SER A 159 -14.14 -5.08 18.76
N ALA A 160 -15.39 -5.45 18.92
CA ALA A 160 -15.80 -6.79 19.40
C ALA A 160 -15.31 -7.94 18.50
N ASN A 161 -15.07 -7.65 17.21
CA ASN A 161 -14.49 -8.59 16.25
C ASN A 161 -13.67 -7.84 15.21
N ALA A 162 -12.37 -7.68 15.48
CA ALA A 162 -11.45 -6.96 14.58
C ALA A 162 -11.25 -7.68 13.25
N VAL A 163 -11.37 -9.01 13.24
CA VAL A 163 -11.13 -9.87 12.06
C VAL A 163 -12.32 -9.88 11.07
N ALA A 164 -13.50 -9.44 11.50
CA ALA A 164 -14.71 -9.39 10.66
C ALA A 164 -14.54 -8.50 9.41
N ILE A 165 -13.51 -7.69 9.33
CA ILE A 165 -13.19 -6.85 8.15
C ILE A 165 -12.61 -7.67 6.97
N LEU A 166 -12.09 -8.88 7.20
CA LEU A 166 -11.37 -9.67 6.17
C LEU A 166 -12.14 -9.86 4.87
N PRO A 167 -13.39 -10.34 4.87
CA PRO A 167 -14.14 -10.52 3.61
C PRO A 167 -14.29 -9.22 2.82
N HIS A 168 -14.52 -8.12 3.53
CA HIS A 168 -14.69 -6.81 2.90
C HIS A 168 -13.38 -6.31 2.26
N VAL A 169 -12.25 -6.54 2.94
CA VAL A 169 -10.92 -6.19 2.39
C VAL A 169 -10.60 -7.04 1.17
N TRP A 170 -10.90 -8.34 1.19
CA TRP A 170 -10.65 -9.23 0.04
C TRP A 170 -11.45 -8.79 -1.19
N ILE A 171 -12.75 -8.50 -1.03
CA ILE A 171 -13.59 -8.04 -2.12
C ILE A 171 -13.10 -6.68 -2.63
N SER A 172 -12.93 -5.72 -1.72
CA SER A 172 -12.54 -4.35 -2.08
C SER A 172 -11.17 -4.29 -2.75
N SER A 173 -10.14 -4.94 -2.17
CA SER A 173 -8.80 -4.94 -2.73
C SER A 173 -8.70 -5.71 -4.06
N SER A 174 -9.47 -6.79 -4.21
CA SER A 174 -9.54 -7.53 -5.48
C SER A 174 -10.17 -6.67 -6.58
N ILE A 175 -11.30 -6.02 -6.31
CA ILE A 175 -11.96 -5.11 -7.25
C ILE A 175 -11.03 -3.95 -7.60
N SER A 176 -10.38 -3.34 -6.60
CA SER A 176 -9.42 -2.26 -6.81
C SER A 176 -8.29 -2.68 -7.74
N THR A 177 -7.68 -3.84 -7.50
CA THR A 177 -6.55 -4.34 -8.31
C THR A 177 -6.99 -4.67 -9.74
N ILE A 178 -8.13 -5.34 -9.91
CA ILE A 178 -8.66 -5.66 -11.25
C ILE A 178 -8.96 -4.36 -12.01
N THR A 179 -9.63 -3.41 -11.37
CA THR A 179 -9.95 -2.12 -11.96
C THR A 179 -8.69 -1.35 -12.36
N ALA A 180 -7.69 -1.30 -11.48
CA ALA A 180 -6.42 -0.63 -11.74
C ALA A 180 -5.69 -1.23 -12.95
N ILE A 181 -5.65 -2.56 -13.06
CA ILE A 181 -5.05 -3.26 -14.21
C ILE A 181 -5.83 -2.99 -15.50
N ILE A 182 -7.17 -3.02 -15.45
CA ILE A 182 -8.01 -2.72 -16.61
C ILE A 182 -7.74 -1.29 -17.11
N PHE A 183 -7.75 -0.30 -16.21
CA PHE A 183 -7.49 1.09 -16.59
C PHE A 183 -6.06 1.27 -17.12
N TYR A 184 -5.06 0.62 -16.54
CA TYR A 184 -3.70 0.64 -17.06
C TYR A 184 -3.67 0.19 -18.53
N TYR A 185 -4.27 -0.95 -18.86
CA TYR A 185 -4.29 -1.43 -20.24
C TYR A 185 -5.13 -0.56 -21.17
N LEU A 186 -6.23 0.02 -20.69
CA LEU A 186 -7.03 0.98 -21.48
C LEU A 186 -6.20 2.22 -21.84
N PHE A 187 -5.46 2.81 -20.89
CA PHE A 187 -4.61 3.96 -21.14
C PHE A 187 -3.47 3.60 -22.10
N LEU A 188 -2.84 2.44 -21.95
CA LEU A 188 -1.80 1.97 -22.85
C LEU A 188 -2.31 1.83 -24.31
N LEU A 189 -3.52 1.31 -24.47
CA LEU A 189 -4.18 1.21 -25.79
C LEU A 189 -4.49 2.57 -26.38
N MET A 190 -4.92 3.53 -25.57
CA MET A 190 -5.19 4.90 -26.02
C MET A 190 -3.92 5.62 -26.45
N GLU A 191 -2.82 5.44 -25.73
CA GLU A 191 -1.52 6.02 -26.05
C GLU A 191 -0.99 5.48 -27.37
N LYS A 192 -0.97 4.17 -27.57
CA LYS A 192 -0.58 3.53 -28.83
C LYS A 192 -1.41 4.01 -30.02
N ARG A 193 -2.71 4.25 -29.83
CA ARG A 193 -3.57 4.82 -30.91
C ARG A 193 -3.21 6.26 -31.23
N ARG A 194 -2.82 7.06 -30.22
CA ARG A 194 -2.44 8.45 -30.43
C ARG A 194 -1.14 8.56 -31.22
N ASP A 195 -0.14 7.75 -30.90
CA ASP A 195 1.13 7.73 -31.66
C ASP A 195 0.93 7.31 -33.12
N TYR A 196 0.04 6.36 -33.38
CA TYR A 196 -0.29 5.95 -34.77
C TYR A 196 -0.96 7.07 -35.60
N SER A 197 -1.72 7.97 -34.95
CA SER A 197 -2.42 9.06 -35.64
C SER A 197 -1.51 10.25 -35.97
N ILE A 198 -0.41 10.43 -35.26
CA ILE A 198 0.54 11.53 -35.49
C ILE A 198 1.50 11.25 -36.65
N TRP A 199 1.76 9.99 -36.99
CA TRP A 199 2.65 9.59 -38.08
C TRP A 199 1.95 9.42 -39.43
N HIS A 200 0.63 9.62 -39.50
CA HIS A 200 -0.18 9.51 -40.73
C HIS A 200 -0.83 10.85 -41.15
N LEU A 201 -0.43 11.98 -40.57
CA LEU A 201 -0.72 13.34 -41.02
C LEU A 201 0.57 14.01 -41.55
#